data_95e938f1b6d846d62dc21446685959e0
#
_entry.id   95e938f1b6d846d62dc21446685959e0
#
_cell.length_a   1.000
_cell.length_b   1.000
_cell.length_c   1.000
_cell.angle_alpha   90.00
_cell.angle_beta   90.00
_cell.angle_gamma   90.00
#
_symmetry.space_group_name_H-M   'P 1'
#
loop_
_entity.id
_entity.type
_entity.pdbx_description
1 polymer ?
#
loop_
_entity_poly.entity_id
_entity_poly.type
_entity_poly.pdbx_seq_one_letter_code
_entity_poly.pdbx_strand_id
1 'polypeptide(L)'
;MNLVWKLLRQHISIPQFAGFAFANLFGMLIVLFGFQFYKDVLPVFTQQDSFMKADYLIMSKKIGMGNTISGRSNTFSGSEIDEIGDQKFVKKIGKFTSTEYKVDAQMGVNGVNVLNSELFFESVPDGFVDVPLKDWKYTPGTQEVPIILPRTYINMYNFGFAQSHSLPKISDGLMGMIDFNIQIQAGGKKEQFKGKVIGFSSRLNTILVPQAFMDWSNQEFAPNQKSDPNRLIVEVGNPGDENITKYLDDNGYEVETDKLDAEKTTYFLRMMVSMVMIIGLVISVLSFYILMLSIYLLVQKNSSK
;
A
#
# COMPACT_ATOMS: atom_id res chain seq x y z
N MET A 1 -17.94 -46.13 -36.37
CA MET A 1 -17.63 -45.72 -35.01
C MET A 1 -16.83 -46.74 -34.19
N ASN A 2 -16.48 -47.88 -34.74
CA ASN A 2 -15.91 -48.97 -33.93
C ASN A 2 -14.40 -49.21 -34.14
N LEU A 3 -13.80 -48.66 -35.19
CA LEU A 3 -12.36 -48.92 -35.48
C LEU A 3 -11.43 -48.09 -34.58
N VAL A 4 -11.75 -46.80 -34.35
CA VAL A 4 -10.97 -45.90 -33.52
C VAL A 4 -11.04 -46.36 -32.05
N TRP A 5 -12.22 -46.81 -31.58
CA TRP A 5 -12.38 -47.37 -30.25
C TRP A 5 -11.63 -48.68 -30.01
N LYS A 6 -11.54 -49.52 -31.06
CA LYS A 6 -10.85 -50.79 -31.00
C LYS A 6 -9.33 -50.59 -30.96
N LEU A 7 -8.81 -49.61 -31.72
CA LEU A 7 -7.38 -49.21 -31.74
C LEU A 7 -6.96 -48.56 -30.44
N LEU A 8 -7.80 -47.67 -29.87
CA LEU A 8 -7.56 -47.03 -28.57
C LEU A 8 -7.46 -48.06 -27.43
N ARG A 9 -8.34 -49.09 -27.45
CA ARG A 9 -8.41 -50.08 -26.38
C ARG A 9 -7.28 -51.10 -26.38
N GLN A 10 -6.55 -51.30 -27.52
CA GLN A 10 -5.47 -52.27 -27.59
C GLN A 10 -4.08 -51.68 -27.21
N HIS A 11 -3.94 -50.34 -27.13
CA HIS A 11 -2.63 -49.74 -27.00
C HIS A 11 -2.47 -48.74 -25.87
N ILE A 12 -3.54 -48.44 -25.12
CA ILE A 12 -3.48 -47.55 -23.94
C ILE A 12 -3.67 -48.39 -22.69
N SER A 13 -2.70 -48.39 -21.82
CA SER A 13 -2.93 -48.92 -20.45
C SER A 13 -3.85 -47.95 -19.73
N ILE A 14 -5.11 -48.36 -19.52
CA ILE A 14 -6.16 -47.58 -18.83
C ILE A 14 -5.65 -47.00 -17.51
N PRO A 15 -4.87 -47.73 -16.66
CA PRO A 15 -4.34 -47.18 -15.42
C PRO A 15 -3.38 -45.99 -15.64
N GLN A 16 -2.53 -46.06 -16.67
CA GLN A 16 -1.59 -44.96 -16.96
C GLN A 16 -2.31 -43.71 -17.48
N PHE A 17 -3.31 -43.90 -18.33
CA PHE A 17 -4.15 -42.82 -18.83
C PHE A 17 -4.98 -42.18 -17.71
N ALA A 18 -5.55 -42.99 -16.84
CA ALA A 18 -6.32 -42.51 -15.68
C ALA A 18 -5.40 -41.72 -14.71
N GLY A 19 -4.24 -42.25 -14.33
CA GLY A 19 -3.28 -41.57 -13.49
C GLY A 19 -2.82 -40.23 -14.05
N PHE A 20 -2.64 -40.20 -15.36
CA PHE A 20 -2.26 -39.03 -16.11
C PHE A 20 -3.37 -37.98 -16.18
N ALA A 21 -4.61 -38.39 -16.46
CA ALA A 21 -5.78 -37.52 -16.46
C ALA A 21 -6.02 -36.92 -15.07
N PHE A 22 -5.86 -37.73 -14.00
CA PHE A 22 -5.93 -37.26 -12.63
C PHE A 22 -4.85 -36.25 -12.30
N ALA A 23 -3.58 -36.50 -12.65
CA ALA A 23 -2.48 -35.55 -12.38
C ALA A 23 -2.72 -34.21 -13.08
N ASN A 24 -3.18 -34.22 -14.33
CA ASN A 24 -3.50 -33.02 -15.08
C ASN A 24 -4.71 -32.28 -14.49
N LEU A 25 -5.75 -33.00 -14.10
CA LEU A 25 -6.93 -32.43 -13.45
C LEU A 25 -6.56 -31.76 -12.12
N PHE A 26 -5.74 -32.41 -11.29
CA PHE A 26 -5.26 -31.83 -10.03
C PHE A 26 -4.36 -30.61 -10.26
N GLY A 27 -3.42 -30.66 -11.21
CA GLY A 27 -2.59 -29.53 -11.55
C GLY A 27 -3.41 -28.32 -12.02
N MET A 28 -4.40 -28.57 -12.88
CA MET A 28 -5.29 -27.54 -13.39
C MET A 28 -6.21 -26.98 -12.29
N LEU A 29 -6.71 -27.83 -11.38
CA LEU A 29 -7.49 -27.43 -10.21
C LEU A 29 -6.68 -26.52 -9.29
N ILE A 30 -5.42 -26.85 -9.01
CA ILE A 30 -4.55 -26.04 -8.15
C ILE A 30 -4.30 -24.66 -8.79
N VAL A 31 -4.03 -24.60 -10.10
CA VAL A 31 -3.84 -23.32 -10.81
C VAL A 31 -5.11 -22.49 -10.80
N LEU A 32 -6.27 -23.11 -11.12
CA LEU A 32 -7.55 -22.40 -11.11
C LEU A 32 -7.94 -21.94 -9.72
N PHE A 33 -7.71 -22.77 -8.70
CA PHE A 33 -7.98 -22.41 -7.31
C PHE A 33 -7.07 -21.27 -6.84
N GLY A 34 -5.78 -21.32 -7.17
CA GLY A 34 -4.84 -20.24 -6.87
C GLY A 34 -5.22 -18.94 -7.58
N PHE A 35 -5.61 -19.02 -8.86
CA PHE A 35 -6.08 -17.86 -9.60
C PHE A 35 -7.40 -17.30 -9.05
N GLN A 36 -8.36 -18.16 -8.72
CA GLN A 36 -9.63 -17.76 -8.11
C GLN A 36 -9.40 -17.16 -6.72
N PHE A 37 -8.58 -17.81 -5.90
CA PHE A 37 -8.17 -17.29 -4.60
C PHE A 37 -7.52 -15.91 -4.72
N TYR A 38 -6.58 -15.77 -5.66
CA TYR A 38 -5.95 -14.49 -5.95
C TYR A 38 -6.98 -13.42 -6.37
N LYS A 39 -7.93 -13.77 -7.24
CA LYS A 39 -8.96 -12.87 -7.75
C LYS A 39 -9.98 -12.47 -6.67
N ASP A 40 -10.38 -13.40 -5.80
CA ASP A 40 -11.42 -13.17 -4.81
C ASP A 40 -10.87 -12.58 -3.50
N VAL A 41 -9.65 -12.97 -3.13
CA VAL A 41 -8.98 -12.50 -1.91
C VAL A 41 -8.22 -11.20 -2.16
N LEU A 42 -7.67 -11.01 -3.35
CA LEU A 42 -6.98 -9.78 -3.73
C LEU A 42 -7.82 -8.51 -3.49
N PRO A 43 -9.10 -8.43 -3.88
CA PRO A 43 -9.92 -7.24 -3.60
C PRO A 43 -10.12 -6.95 -2.12
N VAL A 44 -10.19 -7.98 -1.27
CA VAL A 44 -10.33 -7.82 0.19
C VAL A 44 -9.09 -7.14 0.77
N PHE A 45 -7.91 -7.40 0.19
CA PHE A 45 -6.65 -6.79 0.60
C PHE A 45 -6.25 -5.56 -0.24
N THR A 46 -6.79 -5.40 -1.46
CA THR A 46 -6.40 -4.29 -2.37
C THR A 46 -7.35 -3.11 -2.35
N GLN A 47 -8.61 -3.28 -1.91
CA GLN A 47 -9.53 -2.15 -1.82
C GLN A 47 -9.18 -1.15 -0.72
N GLN A 48 -8.38 -1.55 0.27
CA GLN A 48 -7.96 -0.68 1.37
C GLN A 48 -6.47 -0.79 1.72
N ASP A 49 -5.86 -1.97 1.58
CA ASP A 49 -4.43 -2.18 1.77
C ASP A 49 -3.89 -3.05 0.64
N SER A 50 -3.08 -2.47 -0.23
CA SER A 50 -2.61 -3.22 -1.38
C SER A 50 -1.62 -4.30 -0.95
N PHE A 51 -2.11 -5.54 -0.89
CA PHE A 51 -1.30 -6.76 -0.73
C PHE A 51 -0.10 -6.84 -1.70
N MET A 52 -0.18 -6.16 -2.83
CA MET A 52 0.86 -6.13 -3.86
C MET A 52 1.72 -4.85 -3.83
N LYS A 53 1.43 -3.90 -2.95
CA LYS A 53 2.26 -2.70 -2.80
C LYS A 53 3.46 -3.00 -1.91
N ALA A 54 4.51 -2.22 -2.13
CA ALA A 54 5.72 -2.28 -1.34
C ALA A 54 5.44 -2.12 0.16
N ASP A 55 6.18 -2.86 0.96
CA ASP A 55 6.07 -2.82 2.42
C ASP A 55 6.76 -1.56 2.94
N TYR A 56 6.03 -0.67 3.60
CA TYR A 56 6.55 0.58 4.14
C TYR A 56 6.53 0.58 5.65
N LEU A 57 7.61 1.08 6.22
CA LEU A 57 7.72 1.37 7.65
C LEU A 57 7.80 2.88 7.84
N ILE A 58 7.08 3.41 8.81
CA ILE A 58 7.20 4.80 9.26
C ILE A 58 8.08 4.78 10.50
N MET A 59 9.25 5.41 10.39
CA MET A 59 10.25 5.45 11.44
C MET A 59 10.27 6.81 12.12
N SER A 60 10.40 6.81 13.44
CA SER A 60 10.66 7.97 14.27
C SER A 60 11.76 7.67 15.29
N LYS A 61 12.28 8.70 15.95
CA LYS A 61 13.20 8.52 17.07
C LYS A 61 12.43 8.23 18.33
N LYS A 62 12.89 7.28 19.15
CA LYS A 62 12.30 6.98 20.46
C LYS A 62 12.39 8.22 21.36
N ILE A 63 11.23 8.69 21.83
CA ILE A 63 11.14 9.80 22.79
C ILE A 63 11.15 9.21 24.20
N GLY A 64 12.30 9.25 24.86
CA GLY A 64 12.44 8.85 26.25
C GLY A 64 12.55 10.08 27.18
N MET A 65 12.15 9.94 28.46
CA MET A 65 12.32 11.00 29.45
C MET A 65 13.77 11.53 29.50
N GLY A 66 14.77 10.66 29.30
CA GLY A 66 16.18 11.05 29.22
C GLY A 66 16.53 11.91 28.02
N ASN A 67 15.86 11.74 26.88
CA ASN A 67 16.09 12.51 25.67
C ASN A 67 15.51 13.92 25.75
N THR A 68 14.35 14.06 26.40
CA THR A 68 13.72 15.37 26.65
C THR A 68 14.58 16.23 27.57
N ILE A 69 15.25 15.62 28.55
CA ILE A 69 16.15 16.31 29.48
C ILE A 69 17.53 16.59 28.85
N SER A 70 18.01 15.70 27.99
CA SER A 70 19.34 15.82 27.34
C SER A 70 19.37 16.70 26.09
N GLY A 71 18.19 17.23 25.64
CA GLY A 71 18.10 18.10 24.47
C GLY A 71 18.42 17.40 23.15
N ARG A 72 18.36 16.06 23.09
CA ARG A 72 18.52 15.33 21.82
C ARG A 72 17.36 15.65 20.91
N SER A 73 17.69 15.99 19.68
CA SER A 73 16.70 16.26 18.62
C SER A 73 15.90 15.01 18.28
N ASN A 74 14.57 15.15 18.17
CA ASN A 74 13.70 14.08 17.65
C ASN A 74 13.68 14.05 16.11
N THR A 75 14.43 14.92 15.46
CA THR A 75 14.51 15.02 13.99
C THR A 75 15.69 14.23 13.46
N PHE A 76 15.61 13.80 12.20
CA PHE A 76 16.65 13.09 11.50
C PHE A 76 17.54 14.06 10.75
N SER A 77 18.84 14.02 11.01
CA SER A 77 19.83 14.77 10.21
C SER A 77 20.02 14.12 8.83
N GLY A 78 20.59 14.88 7.88
CA GLY A 78 20.88 14.34 6.55
C GLY A 78 21.79 13.11 6.60
N SER A 79 22.80 13.09 7.47
CA SER A 79 23.71 11.96 7.64
C SER A 79 23.02 10.70 8.18
N GLU A 80 22.08 10.87 9.11
CA GLU A 80 21.29 9.74 9.61
C GLU A 80 20.37 9.17 8.53
N ILE A 81 19.78 10.02 7.70
CA ILE A 81 18.92 9.60 6.58
C ILE A 81 19.74 8.81 5.56
N ASP A 82 20.93 9.27 5.22
CA ASP A 82 21.83 8.58 4.30
C ASP A 82 22.27 7.23 4.87
N GLU A 83 22.61 7.16 6.16
CA GLU A 83 22.97 5.92 6.85
C GLU A 83 21.84 4.90 6.87
N ILE A 84 20.60 5.35 7.10
CA ILE A 84 19.41 4.49 7.03
C ILE A 84 19.19 4.02 5.59
N GLY A 85 19.36 4.90 4.62
CA GLY A 85 19.21 4.58 3.19
C GLY A 85 20.19 3.53 2.69
N ASP A 86 21.37 3.45 3.26
CA ASP A 86 22.42 2.49 2.91
C ASP A 86 22.21 1.09 3.51
N GLN A 87 21.22 0.92 4.39
CA GLN A 87 20.91 -0.38 4.97
C GLN A 87 20.40 -1.37 3.90
N LYS A 88 20.87 -2.61 3.94
CA LYS A 88 20.53 -3.65 2.95
C LYS A 88 19.05 -3.98 2.86
N PHE A 89 18.30 -3.78 3.94
CA PHE A 89 16.86 -4.02 3.98
C PHE A 89 16.05 -2.85 3.40
N VAL A 90 16.67 -1.69 3.19
CA VAL A 90 16.02 -0.48 2.66
C VAL A 90 16.07 -0.49 1.13
N LYS A 91 14.93 -0.35 0.49
CA LYS A 91 14.80 -0.18 -0.97
C LYS A 91 14.67 1.29 -1.37
N LYS A 92 13.87 2.03 -0.62
CA LYS A 92 13.68 3.48 -0.80
C LYS A 92 13.44 4.14 0.54
N ILE A 93 13.82 5.39 0.64
CA ILE A 93 13.58 6.22 1.81
C ILE A 93 12.96 7.55 1.38
N GLY A 94 12.00 8.03 2.15
CA GLY A 94 11.36 9.32 1.98
C GLY A 94 11.26 10.07 3.29
N LYS A 95 11.16 11.38 3.20
CA LYS A 95 11.02 12.29 4.35
C LYS A 95 9.56 12.73 4.44
N PHE A 96 9.03 12.80 5.66
CA PHE A 96 7.85 13.60 5.92
C PHE A 96 8.26 15.06 6.03
N THR A 97 7.59 15.92 5.28
CA THR A 97 7.71 17.38 5.40
C THR A 97 6.40 17.89 5.96
N SER A 98 6.46 18.65 7.05
CA SER A 98 5.28 19.19 7.73
C SER A 98 5.16 20.69 7.48
N THR A 99 3.95 21.24 7.69
CA THR A 99 3.74 22.69 7.73
C THR A 99 4.47 23.31 8.92
N GLU A 100 5.22 24.37 8.67
CA GLU A 100 5.94 25.15 9.70
C GLU A 100 5.10 26.30 10.28
N TYR A 101 3.80 26.30 9.96
CA TYR A 101 2.81 27.29 10.37
C TYR A 101 1.52 26.61 10.77
N LYS A 102 0.64 27.36 11.43
CA LYS A 102 -0.67 26.86 11.86
C LYS A 102 -1.67 26.88 10.72
N VAL A 103 -2.42 25.81 10.61
CA VAL A 103 -3.48 25.62 9.61
C VAL A 103 -4.79 25.41 10.34
N ASP A 104 -5.74 26.33 10.18
CA ASP A 104 -7.10 26.14 10.61
C ASP A 104 -7.91 25.52 9.48
N ALA A 105 -8.53 24.39 9.71
CA ALA A 105 -9.33 23.73 8.70
C ALA A 105 -10.73 23.40 9.18
N GLN A 106 -11.67 23.56 8.25
CA GLN A 106 -13.07 23.19 8.43
C GLN A 106 -13.43 22.12 7.41
N MET A 107 -13.93 21.01 7.88
CA MET A 107 -14.44 19.94 7.04
C MET A 107 -15.95 19.83 7.23
N GLY A 108 -16.68 19.90 6.13
CA GLY A 108 -18.12 19.72 6.08
C GLY A 108 -18.50 18.59 5.14
N VAL A 109 -19.67 18.02 5.34
CA VAL A 109 -20.29 17.04 4.47
C VAL A 109 -21.73 17.45 4.23
N ASN A 110 -22.10 17.66 2.95
CA ASN A 110 -23.42 18.16 2.57
C ASN A 110 -23.84 19.43 3.33
N GLY A 111 -22.92 20.37 3.53
CA GLY A 111 -23.20 21.63 4.22
C GLY A 111 -23.26 21.53 5.76
N VAL A 112 -23.09 20.34 6.32
CA VAL A 112 -22.99 20.12 7.77
C VAL A 112 -21.52 20.14 8.19
N ASN A 113 -21.16 21.04 9.09
CA ASN A 113 -19.79 21.10 9.63
C ASN A 113 -19.53 19.87 10.52
N VAL A 114 -18.51 19.09 10.18
CA VAL A 114 -18.11 17.87 10.87
C VAL A 114 -16.88 18.08 11.73
N LEU A 115 -15.96 18.94 11.27
CA LEU A 115 -14.69 19.21 11.94
C LEU A 115 -14.34 20.69 11.76
N ASN A 116 -13.93 21.32 12.86
CA ASN A 116 -13.30 22.63 12.83
C ASN A 116 -12.17 22.59 13.85
N SER A 117 -10.94 22.56 13.38
CA SER A 117 -9.76 22.38 14.22
C SER A 117 -8.50 22.92 13.57
N GLU A 118 -7.51 23.21 14.38
CA GLU A 118 -6.14 23.36 13.94
C GLU A 118 -5.63 21.99 13.49
N LEU A 119 -5.10 21.91 12.28
CA LEU A 119 -4.60 20.70 11.67
C LEU A 119 -3.14 20.87 11.21
N PHE A 120 -2.48 19.76 11.00
CA PHE A 120 -1.15 19.69 10.40
C PHE A 120 -1.27 19.03 9.04
N PHE A 121 -0.65 19.62 8.04
CA PHE A 121 -0.47 19.01 6.74
C PHE A 121 0.94 18.45 6.63
N GLU A 122 1.02 17.35 5.94
CA GLU A 122 2.30 16.72 5.63
C GLU A 122 2.39 16.39 4.15
N SER A 123 3.59 16.25 3.67
CA SER A 123 3.88 15.71 2.36
C SER A 123 4.92 14.59 2.46
N VAL A 124 4.85 13.66 1.53
CA VAL A 124 5.83 12.60 1.32
C VAL A 124 6.14 12.54 -0.17
N PRO A 125 7.30 11.99 -0.58
CA PRO A 125 7.56 11.80 -2.00
C PRO A 125 6.46 10.98 -2.68
N ASP A 126 6.08 11.37 -3.89
CA ASP A 126 4.95 10.81 -4.64
C ASP A 126 4.99 9.28 -4.75
N GLY A 127 6.17 8.68 -4.79
CA GLY A 127 6.34 7.23 -4.85
C GLY A 127 5.84 6.45 -3.61
N PHE A 128 5.53 7.15 -2.52
CA PHE A 128 4.99 6.56 -1.29
C PHE A 128 3.49 6.80 -1.10
N VAL A 129 2.88 7.60 -1.98
CA VAL A 129 1.44 7.87 -1.92
C VAL A 129 0.66 6.68 -2.47
N ASP A 130 -0.33 6.20 -1.71
CA ASP A 130 -1.13 5.02 -2.03
C ASP A 130 -2.46 5.33 -2.74
N VAL A 131 -2.60 6.55 -3.26
CA VAL A 131 -3.78 7.04 -3.99
C VAL A 131 -3.37 7.41 -5.42
N PRO A 132 -4.24 7.25 -6.43
CA PRO A 132 -3.96 7.67 -7.80
C PRO A 132 -3.58 9.15 -7.90
N LEU A 133 -2.45 9.45 -8.55
CA LEU A 133 -1.85 10.80 -8.59
C LEU A 133 -2.35 11.67 -9.77
N LYS A 134 -3.44 11.30 -10.43
CA LYS A 134 -3.95 12.02 -11.60
C LYS A 134 -4.19 13.49 -11.32
N ASP A 135 -4.80 13.80 -10.17
CA ASP A 135 -5.14 15.15 -9.74
C ASP A 135 -4.22 15.68 -8.63
N TRP A 136 -3.08 15.01 -8.41
CA TRP A 136 -2.10 15.34 -7.36
C TRP A 136 -1.10 16.39 -7.84
N LYS A 137 -1.58 17.55 -8.27
CA LYS A 137 -0.72 18.66 -8.74
C LYS A 137 -1.20 19.98 -8.14
N TYR A 138 -0.24 20.75 -7.66
CA TYR A 138 -0.48 22.10 -7.19
C TYR A 138 0.40 23.08 -7.97
N THR A 139 -0.18 24.22 -8.34
CA THR A 139 0.55 25.33 -8.95
C THR A 139 0.42 26.55 -8.03
N PRO A 140 1.52 27.21 -7.63
CA PRO A 140 1.49 28.41 -6.82
C PRO A 140 0.55 29.46 -7.41
N GLY A 141 -0.28 30.08 -6.56
CA GLY A 141 -1.30 31.06 -6.97
C GLY A 141 -2.68 30.49 -7.22
N THR A 142 -2.85 29.14 -7.22
CA THR A 142 -4.19 28.53 -7.23
C THR A 142 -4.75 28.46 -5.80
N GLN A 143 -6.06 28.69 -5.67
CA GLN A 143 -6.74 28.59 -4.36
C GLN A 143 -7.25 27.18 -4.05
N GLU A 144 -7.11 26.25 -4.97
CA GLU A 144 -7.50 24.86 -4.78
C GLU A 144 -6.28 24.01 -4.49
N VAL A 145 -6.32 23.25 -3.40
CA VAL A 145 -5.23 22.36 -2.95
C VAL A 145 -5.74 20.93 -2.94
N PRO A 146 -5.11 20.01 -3.70
CA PRO A 146 -5.43 18.60 -3.61
C PRO A 146 -5.09 18.06 -2.23
N ILE A 147 -5.99 17.25 -1.66
CA ILE A 147 -5.83 16.67 -0.32
C ILE A 147 -6.11 15.19 -0.37
N ILE A 148 -5.29 14.42 0.33
CA ILE A 148 -5.54 13.04 0.66
C ILE A 148 -5.78 12.96 2.15
N LEU A 149 -6.94 12.42 2.54
CA LEU A 149 -7.31 12.24 3.95
C LEU A 149 -6.95 10.83 4.43
N PRO A 150 -6.62 10.66 5.72
CA PRO A 150 -6.54 9.34 6.31
C PRO A 150 -7.88 8.61 6.23
N ARG A 151 -7.88 7.34 5.86
CA ARG A 151 -9.10 6.52 5.86
C ARG A 151 -9.73 6.38 7.25
N THR A 152 -8.93 6.46 8.27
CA THR A 152 -9.40 6.48 9.66
C THR A 152 -10.37 7.63 9.94
N TYR A 153 -10.18 8.81 9.34
CA TYR A 153 -11.09 9.94 9.51
C TYR A 153 -12.46 9.66 8.89
N ILE A 154 -12.47 9.02 7.74
CA ILE A 154 -13.72 8.64 7.07
C ILE A 154 -14.43 7.51 7.81
N ASN A 155 -13.67 6.59 8.39
CA ASN A 155 -14.25 5.55 9.24
C ASN A 155 -14.88 6.17 10.51
N MET A 156 -14.19 7.10 11.17
CA MET A 156 -14.74 7.82 12.32
C MET A 156 -16.02 8.60 11.96
N TYR A 157 -16.03 9.27 10.81
CA TYR A 157 -17.22 9.93 10.30
C TYR A 157 -18.34 8.92 10.02
N ASN A 158 -18.09 7.87 9.25
CA ASN A 158 -19.11 6.93 8.79
C ASN A 158 -19.74 6.11 9.94
N PHE A 159 -18.96 5.70 10.92
CA PHE A 159 -19.41 4.81 12.01
C PHE A 159 -19.71 5.54 13.32
N GLY A 160 -19.25 6.78 13.45
CA GLY A 160 -19.53 7.64 14.61
C GLY A 160 -20.54 8.73 14.25
N PHE A 161 -20.06 9.76 13.58
CA PHE A 161 -20.80 11.00 13.37
C PHE A 161 -22.01 10.87 12.43
N ALA A 162 -21.84 10.23 11.28
CA ALA A 162 -22.90 10.13 10.26
C ALA A 162 -24.13 9.38 10.78
N GLN A 163 -23.94 8.32 11.55
CA GLN A 163 -25.04 7.55 12.11
C GLN A 163 -25.85 8.35 13.15
N SER A 164 -25.16 9.10 14.02
CA SER A 164 -25.83 9.89 15.06
C SER A 164 -26.58 11.13 14.52
N HIS A 165 -26.22 11.58 13.30
CA HIS A 165 -26.81 12.77 12.68
C HIS A 165 -27.66 12.46 11.44
N SER A 166 -27.93 11.16 11.16
CA SER A 166 -28.68 10.72 9.97
C SER A 166 -28.10 11.23 8.66
N LEU A 167 -26.77 11.34 8.58
CA LEU A 167 -26.04 11.79 7.40
C LEU A 167 -25.61 10.61 6.51
N PRO A 168 -25.43 10.84 5.21
CA PRO A 168 -24.95 9.80 4.30
C PRO A 168 -23.52 9.39 4.65
N LYS A 169 -23.22 8.11 4.50
CA LYS A 169 -21.85 7.62 4.58
C LYS A 169 -21.04 8.04 3.36
N ILE A 170 -19.78 8.35 3.58
CA ILE A 170 -18.84 8.69 2.52
C ILE A 170 -18.13 7.42 2.04
N SER A 171 -18.10 7.22 0.74
CA SER A 171 -17.28 6.22 0.04
C SER A 171 -16.34 6.94 -0.93
N ASP A 172 -15.40 6.18 -1.51
CA ASP A 172 -14.43 6.72 -2.46
C ASP A 172 -15.10 7.41 -3.68
N GLY A 173 -16.31 6.98 -4.06
CA GLY A 173 -17.10 7.62 -5.12
C GLY A 173 -17.80 8.92 -4.70
N LEU A 174 -17.83 9.25 -3.43
CA LEU A 174 -18.55 10.40 -2.87
C LEU A 174 -17.62 11.45 -2.25
N MET A 175 -16.33 11.43 -2.59
CA MET A 175 -15.33 12.40 -2.09
C MET A 175 -15.72 13.85 -2.40
N GLY A 176 -16.41 14.11 -3.51
CA GLY A 176 -16.90 15.44 -3.88
C GLY A 176 -17.95 16.03 -2.96
N MET A 177 -18.49 15.23 -2.01
CA MET A 177 -19.42 15.73 -0.98
C MET A 177 -18.69 16.34 0.23
N ILE A 178 -17.37 16.23 0.28
CA ILE A 178 -16.55 16.77 1.36
C ILE A 178 -16.16 18.20 0.99
N ASP A 179 -16.65 19.16 1.75
CA ASP A 179 -16.18 20.53 1.71
C ASP A 179 -15.01 20.68 2.69
N PHE A 180 -13.85 21.05 2.18
CA PHE A 180 -12.66 21.26 2.98
C PHE A 180 -12.14 22.68 2.78
N ASN A 181 -12.26 23.50 3.81
CA ASN A 181 -11.81 24.89 3.79
C ASN A 181 -10.58 25.04 4.67
N ILE A 182 -9.55 25.66 4.14
CA ILE A 182 -8.26 25.84 4.77
C ILE A 182 -8.05 27.34 4.97
N GLN A 183 -7.72 27.74 6.19
CA GLN A 183 -7.29 29.09 6.50
C GLN A 183 -5.88 29.06 7.10
N ILE A 184 -4.99 29.81 6.50
CA ILE A 184 -3.62 29.98 6.95
C ILE A 184 -3.46 31.41 7.45
N GLN A 185 -2.96 31.56 8.67
CA GLN A 185 -2.63 32.86 9.25
C GLN A 185 -1.23 32.78 9.85
N ALA A 186 -0.24 33.24 9.09
CA ALA A 186 1.15 33.22 9.51
C ALA A 186 1.95 34.30 8.76
N GLY A 187 3.08 34.75 9.33
CA GLY A 187 3.96 35.74 8.72
C GLY A 187 3.28 37.10 8.43
N GLY A 188 2.21 37.45 9.17
CA GLY A 188 1.43 38.66 8.92
C GLY A 188 0.46 38.55 7.74
N LYS A 189 0.35 37.39 7.11
CA LYS A 189 -0.55 37.09 6.00
C LYS A 189 -1.72 36.23 6.46
N LYS A 190 -2.85 36.38 5.80
CA LYS A 190 -4.04 35.53 5.98
C LYS A 190 -4.57 35.16 4.61
N GLU A 191 -4.56 33.86 4.33
CA GLU A 191 -5.06 33.31 3.06
C GLU A 191 -6.04 32.16 3.28
N GLN A 192 -6.93 31.98 2.33
CA GLN A 192 -7.92 30.91 2.35
C GLN A 192 -7.76 30.06 1.09
N PHE A 193 -7.82 28.75 1.28
CA PHE A 193 -7.77 27.77 0.20
C PHE A 193 -8.95 26.83 0.32
N LYS A 194 -9.35 26.26 -0.81
CA LYS A 194 -10.31 25.17 -0.88
C LYS A 194 -9.55 23.87 -1.05
N GLY A 195 -9.71 22.96 -0.11
CA GLY A 195 -9.17 21.61 -0.24
C GLY A 195 -10.04 20.76 -1.16
N LYS A 196 -9.45 20.15 -2.16
CA LYS A 196 -10.09 19.14 -3.01
C LYS A 196 -9.66 17.76 -2.57
N VAL A 197 -10.55 17.03 -1.91
CA VAL A 197 -10.25 15.65 -1.50
C VAL A 197 -10.24 14.76 -2.74
N ILE A 198 -9.08 14.15 -3.02
CA ILE A 198 -8.86 13.30 -4.21
C ILE A 198 -8.73 11.81 -3.86
N GLY A 199 -8.63 11.46 -2.59
CA GLY A 199 -8.53 10.08 -2.15
C GLY A 199 -8.39 9.94 -0.64
N PHE A 200 -8.42 8.68 -0.21
CA PHE A 200 -8.22 8.29 1.18
C PHE A 200 -7.04 7.34 1.29
N SER A 201 -6.02 7.74 2.06
CA SER A 201 -4.88 6.88 2.34
C SER A 201 -5.23 5.86 3.43
N SER A 202 -4.95 4.60 3.16
CA SER A 202 -5.02 3.52 4.15
C SER A 202 -3.70 3.32 4.88
N ARG A 203 -2.60 3.82 4.30
CA ARG A 203 -1.25 3.62 4.81
C ARG A 203 -0.73 4.77 5.63
N LEU A 204 -1.10 5.99 5.26
CA LEU A 204 -0.61 7.21 5.89
C LEU A 204 -1.73 7.83 6.74
N ASN A 205 -1.52 7.81 8.05
CA ASN A 205 -2.49 8.33 9.02
C ASN A 205 -2.28 9.84 9.26
N THR A 206 -2.17 10.59 8.18
CA THR A 206 -1.98 12.04 8.18
C THR A 206 -2.67 12.68 6.97
N ILE A 207 -2.95 13.97 7.06
CA ILE A 207 -3.52 14.73 5.93
C ILE A 207 -2.38 15.11 5.01
N LEU A 208 -2.42 14.57 3.78
CA LEU A 208 -1.38 14.82 2.79
C LEU A 208 -1.77 15.94 1.83
N VAL A 209 -0.78 16.75 1.50
CA VAL A 209 -0.81 17.75 0.43
C VAL A 209 0.38 17.52 -0.52
N PRO A 210 0.31 17.97 -1.79
CA PRO A 210 1.42 17.83 -2.70
C PRO A 210 2.69 18.53 -2.19
N GLN A 211 3.86 17.94 -2.47
CA GLN A 211 5.15 18.53 -2.08
C GLN A 211 5.29 19.97 -2.62
N ALA A 212 4.80 20.23 -3.83
CA ALA A 212 4.83 21.58 -4.41
C ALA A 212 4.04 22.61 -3.59
N PHE A 213 2.89 22.22 -3.00
CA PHE A 213 2.17 23.08 -2.07
C PHE A 213 2.94 23.27 -0.77
N MET A 214 3.49 22.20 -0.22
CA MET A 214 4.26 22.23 1.02
C MET A 214 5.46 23.15 0.92
N ASP A 215 6.24 23.01 -0.14
CA ASP A 215 7.45 23.83 -0.36
C ASP A 215 7.10 25.30 -0.54
N TRP A 216 6.10 25.59 -1.39
CA TRP A 216 5.63 26.96 -1.60
C TRP A 216 5.07 27.58 -0.33
N SER A 217 4.21 26.89 0.37
CA SER A 217 3.53 27.44 1.55
C SER A 217 4.46 27.63 2.74
N ASN A 218 5.39 26.72 2.98
CA ASN A 218 6.42 26.91 4.01
C ASN A 218 7.32 28.13 3.68
N GLN A 219 7.70 28.30 2.40
CA GLN A 219 8.44 29.48 1.96
C GLN A 219 7.64 30.77 2.14
N GLU A 220 6.33 30.75 1.86
CA GLU A 220 5.47 31.95 1.88
C GLU A 220 5.06 32.36 3.29
N PHE A 221 4.74 31.38 4.15
CA PHE A 221 4.16 31.64 5.47
C PHE A 221 5.16 31.49 6.61
N ALA A 222 6.26 30.74 6.43
CA ALA A 222 7.28 30.51 7.44
C ALA A 222 8.71 30.50 6.86
N PRO A 223 9.14 31.53 6.12
CA PRO A 223 10.40 31.53 5.37
C PRO A 223 11.65 31.35 6.25
N ASN A 224 11.56 31.70 7.52
CA ASN A 224 12.68 31.61 8.47
C ASN A 224 12.65 30.34 9.33
N GLN A 225 11.66 29.47 9.12
CA GLN A 225 11.55 28.20 9.83
C GLN A 225 11.89 27.07 8.85
N LYS A 226 12.80 26.22 9.24
CA LYS A 226 13.13 25.00 8.52
C LYS A 226 13.50 23.97 9.55
N SER A 227 12.64 22.96 9.69
CA SER A 227 12.90 21.84 10.56
C SER A 227 13.36 20.62 9.75
N ASP A 228 14.25 19.86 10.34
CA ASP A 228 14.58 18.55 9.85
C ASP A 228 13.39 17.59 10.07
N PRO A 229 13.22 16.55 9.24
CA PRO A 229 12.09 15.63 9.36
C PRO A 229 12.15 14.86 10.68
N ASN A 230 11.00 14.75 11.34
CA ASN A 230 10.84 13.96 12.56
C ASN A 230 10.41 12.52 12.27
N ARG A 231 9.95 12.24 11.05
CA ARG A 231 9.54 10.93 10.58
C ARG A 231 10.07 10.65 9.18
N LEU A 232 10.38 9.38 8.95
CA LEU A 232 10.80 8.86 7.66
C LEU A 232 9.86 7.76 7.22
N ILE A 233 9.64 7.65 5.92
CA ILE A 233 8.96 6.50 5.32
C ILE A 233 9.98 5.66 4.57
N VAL A 234 10.03 4.39 4.87
CA VAL A 234 11.05 3.48 4.37
C VAL A 234 10.40 2.29 3.70
N GLU A 235 10.66 2.08 2.42
CA GLU A 235 10.29 0.87 1.71
C GLU A 235 11.29 -0.23 2.03
N VAL A 236 10.82 -1.36 2.54
CA VAL A 236 11.65 -2.51 2.91
C VAL A 236 11.40 -3.69 1.98
N GLY A 237 12.42 -4.54 1.83
CA GLY A 237 12.30 -5.73 0.99
C GLY A 237 11.56 -6.87 1.67
N ASN A 238 11.81 -7.03 2.96
CA ASN A 238 11.20 -8.04 3.81
C ASN A 238 10.95 -7.45 5.21
N PRO A 239 9.71 -7.12 5.55
CA PRO A 239 9.38 -6.57 6.87
C PRO A 239 9.61 -7.57 8.02
N GLY A 240 9.75 -8.87 7.70
CA GLY A 240 10.10 -9.93 8.65
C GLY A 240 11.60 -10.10 8.92
N ASP A 241 12.47 -9.27 8.31
CA ASP A 241 13.91 -9.33 8.53
C ASP A 241 14.26 -8.89 9.95
N GLU A 242 14.87 -9.80 10.74
CA GLU A 242 15.28 -9.53 12.12
C GLU A 242 16.33 -8.40 12.21
N ASN A 243 17.09 -8.17 11.15
CA ASN A 243 18.05 -7.07 11.11
C ASN A 243 17.37 -5.70 11.21
N ILE A 244 16.12 -5.57 10.78
CA ILE A 244 15.35 -4.33 10.92
C ILE A 244 15.14 -4.02 12.41
N THR A 245 14.59 -4.98 13.16
CA THR A 245 14.31 -4.80 14.59
C THR A 245 15.58 -4.49 15.36
N LYS A 246 16.66 -5.23 15.08
CA LYS A 246 17.96 -5.00 15.70
C LYS A 246 18.51 -3.61 15.40
N TYR A 247 18.46 -3.18 14.14
CA TYR A 247 18.92 -1.85 13.73
C TYR A 247 18.12 -0.73 14.40
N LEU A 248 16.81 -0.89 14.50
CA LEU A 248 15.94 0.09 15.18
C LEU A 248 16.31 0.22 16.67
N ASP A 249 16.50 -0.90 17.35
CA ASP A 249 16.83 -0.90 18.77
C ASP A 249 18.23 -0.34 19.04
N ASP A 250 19.22 -0.73 18.25
CA ASP A 250 20.62 -0.29 18.38
C ASP A 250 20.74 1.25 18.17
N ASN A 251 19.89 1.84 17.31
CA ASN A 251 19.93 3.27 16.99
C ASN A 251 18.89 4.11 17.74
N GLY A 252 18.06 3.48 18.58
CA GLY A 252 17.00 4.19 19.29
C GLY A 252 15.89 4.71 18.39
N TYR A 253 15.61 4.00 17.31
CA TYR A 253 14.48 4.27 16.42
C TYR A 253 13.28 3.42 16.82
N GLU A 254 12.10 3.88 16.42
CA GLU A 254 10.85 3.14 16.61
C GLU A 254 10.02 3.15 15.34
N VAL A 255 9.22 2.13 15.18
CA VAL A 255 8.18 2.02 14.14
C VAL A 255 6.87 1.65 14.81
N GLU A 256 5.75 1.94 14.16
CA GLU A 256 4.45 1.50 14.65
C GLU A 256 4.37 -0.03 14.65
N THR A 257 4.44 -0.63 15.84
CA THR A 257 4.59 -2.09 16.01
C THR A 257 3.44 -2.88 15.38
N ASP A 258 2.20 -2.40 15.55
CA ASP A 258 1.02 -3.06 14.98
C ASP A 258 1.08 -3.11 13.45
N LYS A 259 1.61 -2.05 12.81
CA LYS A 259 1.83 -2.02 11.37
C LYS A 259 2.95 -2.98 10.95
N LEU A 260 4.04 -3.02 11.69
CA LEU A 260 5.13 -3.94 11.39
C LEU A 260 4.68 -5.40 11.43
N ASP A 261 3.88 -5.78 12.42
CA ASP A 261 3.36 -7.14 12.55
C ASP A 261 2.32 -7.47 11.47
N ALA A 262 1.47 -6.52 11.10
CA ALA A 262 0.56 -6.67 9.97
C ALA A 262 1.31 -6.85 8.64
N GLU A 263 2.36 -6.07 8.41
CA GLU A 263 3.20 -6.18 7.20
C GLU A 263 3.95 -7.51 7.14
N LYS A 264 4.47 -8.02 8.27
CA LYS A 264 5.08 -9.36 8.36
C LYS A 264 4.08 -10.45 7.95
N THR A 265 2.86 -10.39 8.48
CA THR A 265 1.80 -11.36 8.18
C THR A 265 1.41 -11.31 6.71
N THR A 266 1.23 -10.12 6.15
CA THR A 266 0.91 -9.90 4.73
C THR A 266 2.02 -10.42 3.81
N TYR A 267 3.28 -10.16 4.14
CA TYR A 267 4.43 -10.66 3.40
C TYR A 267 4.46 -12.19 3.40
N PHE A 268 4.25 -12.82 4.55
CA PHE A 268 4.21 -14.28 4.67
C PHE A 268 3.08 -14.89 3.84
N LEU A 269 1.87 -14.34 3.90
CA LEU A 269 0.74 -14.77 3.08
C LEU A 269 1.04 -14.66 1.58
N ARG A 270 1.62 -13.55 1.15
CA ARG A 270 2.03 -13.32 -0.24
C ARG A 270 3.02 -14.38 -0.72
N MET A 271 4.01 -14.69 0.12
CA MET A 271 5.01 -15.71 -0.18
C MET A 271 4.36 -17.11 -0.30
N MET A 272 3.44 -17.46 0.60
CA MET A 272 2.72 -18.73 0.55
C MET A 272 1.85 -18.86 -0.71
N VAL A 273 1.07 -17.84 -1.04
CA VAL A 273 0.23 -17.83 -2.26
C VAL A 273 1.11 -17.97 -3.51
N SER A 274 2.21 -17.23 -3.58
CA SER A 274 3.14 -17.30 -4.71
C SER A 274 3.75 -18.71 -4.87
N MET A 275 4.11 -19.34 -3.75
CA MET A 275 4.64 -20.72 -3.76
C MET A 275 3.60 -21.73 -4.27
N VAL A 276 2.35 -21.65 -3.81
CA VAL A 276 1.25 -22.50 -4.27
C VAL A 276 1.00 -22.32 -5.76
N MET A 277 1.00 -21.07 -6.25
CA MET A 277 0.85 -20.75 -7.67
C MET A 277 1.96 -21.37 -8.54
N ILE A 278 3.22 -21.26 -8.09
CA ILE A 278 4.39 -21.82 -8.81
C ILE A 278 4.29 -23.34 -8.86
N ILE A 279 3.99 -24.01 -7.74
CA ILE A 279 3.84 -25.47 -7.68
C ILE A 279 2.72 -25.93 -8.62
N GLY A 280 1.57 -25.29 -8.58
CA GLY A 280 0.45 -25.61 -9.46
C GLY A 280 0.78 -25.43 -10.93
N LEU A 281 1.50 -24.37 -11.30
CA LEU A 281 1.97 -24.12 -12.65
C LEU A 281 2.94 -25.22 -13.12
N VAL A 282 3.92 -25.58 -12.30
CA VAL A 282 4.90 -26.65 -12.63
C VAL A 282 4.19 -27.97 -12.85
N ILE A 283 3.26 -28.36 -11.99
CA ILE A 283 2.48 -29.60 -12.11
C ILE A 283 1.68 -29.58 -13.42
N SER A 284 1.03 -28.47 -13.76
CA SER A 284 0.25 -28.35 -15.00
C SER A 284 1.12 -28.47 -16.24
N VAL A 285 2.28 -27.81 -16.27
CA VAL A 285 3.23 -27.88 -17.40
C VAL A 285 3.75 -29.31 -17.58
N LEU A 286 4.16 -29.97 -16.49
CA LEU A 286 4.64 -31.36 -16.53
C LEU A 286 3.52 -32.30 -17.01
N SER A 287 2.30 -32.15 -16.50
CA SER A 287 1.17 -32.96 -16.92
C SER A 287 0.86 -32.78 -18.42
N PHE A 288 0.89 -31.55 -18.90
CA PHE A 288 0.70 -31.25 -20.32
C PHE A 288 1.83 -31.85 -21.19
N TYR A 289 3.09 -31.74 -20.75
CA TYR A 289 4.23 -32.32 -21.44
C TYR A 289 4.11 -33.85 -21.57
N ILE A 290 3.77 -34.55 -20.49
CA ILE A 290 3.55 -35.99 -20.48
C ILE A 290 2.38 -36.36 -21.41
N LEU A 291 1.31 -35.57 -21.46
CA LEU A 291 0.18 -35.79 -22.39
C LEU A 291 0.67 -35.73 -23.86
N MET A 292 1.36 -34.67 -24.19
CA MET A 292 1.93 -34.52 -25.56
C MET A 292 2.87 -35.68 -25.94
N LEU A 293 3.73 -36.08 -24.99
CA LEU A 293 4.62 -37.21 -25.20
C LEU A 293 3.84 -38.53 -25.42
N SER A 294 2.81 -38.77 -24.63
CA SER A 294 1.96 -39.98 -24.77
C SER A 294 1.23 -40.01 -26.11
N ILE A 295 0.69 -38.88 -26.57
CA ILE A 295 0.06 -38.76 -27.89
C ILE A 295 1.06 -38.98 -28.98
N TYR A 296 2.26 -38.39 -28.90
CA TYR A 296 3.32 -38.54 -29.88
C TYR A 296 3.73 -40.02 -30.06
N LEU A 297 3.99 -40.72 -28.95
CA LEU A 297 4.37 -42.13 -28.96
C LEU A 297 3.25 -43.03 -29.54
N LEU A 298 1.99 -42.69 -29.28
CA LEU A 298 0.83 -43.40 -29.82
C LEU A 298 0.72 -43.24 -31.33
N VAL A 299 0.94 -42.02 -31.84
CA VAL A 299 0.97 -41.74 -33.29
C VAL A 299 2.13 -42.45 -33.97
N GLN A 300 3.35 -42.39 -33.40
CA GLN A 300 4.54 -43.03 -33.95
C GLN A 300 4.37 -44.56 -34.05
N LYS A 301 3.81 -45.19 -33.03
CA LYS A 301 3.55 -46.64 -33.02
C LYS A 301 2.52 -47.07 -34.07
N ASN A 302 1.56 -46.21 -34.42
CA ASN A 302 0.54 -46.49 -35.44
C ASN A 302 1.06 -46.16 -36.86
N SER A 303 2.07 -45.33 -37.02
CA SER A 303 2.67 -44.97 -38.29
C SER A 303 3.72 -46.00 -38.78
N SER A 304 4.20 -46.86 -37.90
CA SER A 304 5.19 -47.90 -38.24
C SER A 304 4.58 -49.29 -38.48
N LYS A 305 3.27 -49.40 -38.69
CA LYS A 305 2.54 -50.53 -39.20
C LYS A 305 1.91 -50.18 -40.54
#